data_15f2ab6165341eb53efe26afb056eca0
#
_entry.id   15f2ab6165341eb53efe26afb056eca0
#
_cell.length_a   1.000
_cell.length_b   1.000
_cell.length_c   1.000
_cell.angle_alpha   90.00
_cell.angle_beta   90.00
_cell.angle_gamma   90.00
#
_symmetry.space_group_name_H-M   'P 1'
#
loop_
_entity.id
_entity.type
_entity.pdbx_description
1 polymer ?
#
loop_
_entity_poly.entity_id
_entity_poly.type
_entity_poly.pdbx_seq_one_letter_code
_entity_poly.pdbx_strand_id
1 'polypeptide(L)'
;MLSPHEPVGGPSTDAIDIDACSDVLVKNCYMAVNDDAVALKGGKGPWADTAPENGPNERIILEDCEYGFCHGCLTFGSENVHSSNIIMRNIKVSTGYNFLWLKLRPDTPQCYEHVLVENITGRAANFLNINPWAQFYDAKGRTDFPISRCDDITIRGCAFECDTYFNVKADEEHYHLSNFKLEDLDIKAVFTDCDRTAVENLEISDVRIVKKDTIDYPDSVTTMDAENSVIGK
;
A
#
# COMPACT_ATOMS: atom_id res chain seq x y z
N MET A 1 7.52 -8.63 15.66
CA MET A 1 8.56 -7.58 15.50
C MET A 1 8.04 -6.30 16.09
N LEU A 2 8.85 -5.59 16.82
CA LEU A 2 8.47 -4.33 17.49
C LEU A 2 9.57 -3.31 17.27
N SER A 3 9.21 -2.09 16.89
CA SER A 3 10.08 -0.93 17.03
C SER A 3 9.32 0.16 17.81
N PRO A 4 10.00 0.91 18.66
CA PRO A 4 9.34 1.98 19.43
C PRO A 4 8.99 3.13 18.49
N HIS A 5 7.74 3.58 18.54
CA HIS A 5 7.29 4.82 17.92
C HIS A 5 7.04 5.92 18.98
N GLU A 6 7.25 5.58 20.21
CA GLU A 6 7.26 6.49 21.37
C GLU A 6 8.58 6.31 22.16
N PRO A 7 9.21 7.37 22.62
CA PRO A 7 8.93 8.77 22.26
C PRO A 7 9.29 9.07 20.80
N VAL A 8 8.63 10.07 20.23
CA VAL A 8 8.87 10.57 18.87
C VAL A 8 10.36 10.68 18.59
N GLY A 9 10.83 10.04 17.51
CA GLY A 9 12.23 10.05 17.11
C GLY A 9 12.88 8.68 16.99
N GLY A 10 12.13 7.58 17.10
CA GLY A 10 12.63 6.27 16.65
C GLY A 10 12.96 6.31 15.15
N PRO A 11 13.99 5.57 14.70
CA PRO A 11 14.27 5.50 13.27
C PRO A 11 13.11 4.89 12.49
N SER A 12 12.98 5.28 11.22
CA SER A 12 12.15 4.60 10.24
C SER A 12 12.61 3.15 10.13
N THR A 13 11.71 2.19 10.40
CA THR A 13 12.05 0.76 10.48
C THR A 13 10.90 -0.07 9.95
N ASP A 14 11.07 -0.62 8.75
CA ASP A 14 10.17 -1.63 8.22
C ASP A 14 10.30 -2.94 9.04
N ALA A 15 9.23 -3.70 9.18
CA ALA A 15 9.33 -4.98 9.86
C ALA A 15 9.91 -6.06 8.94
N ILE A 16 9.43 -6.12 7.71
CA ILE A 16 9.89 -7.07 6.70
C ILE A 16 9.97 -6.37 5.34
N ASP A 17 11.17 -6.29 4.78
CA ASP A 17 11.41 -5.99 3.38
C ASP A 17 11.56 -7.28 2.60
N ILE A 18 10.71 -7.48 1.60
CA ILE A 18 10.80 -8.58 0.65
C ILE A 18 11.36 -8.01 -0.64
N ASP A 19 12.61 -8.32 -0.93
CA ASP A 19 13.36 -7.73 -2.04
C ASP A 19 13.73 -8.80 -3.06
N ALA A 20 13.11 -8.72 -4.25
CA ALA A 20 13.33 -9.65 -5.36
C ALA A 20 13.25 -11.13 -4.94
N CYS A 21 12.22 -11.49 -4.18
CA CYS A 21 12.06 -12.83 -3.63
C CYS A 21 10.85 -13.55 -4.22
N SER A 22 10.92 -14.88 -4.25
CA SER A 22 9.79 -15.73 -4.64
C SER A 22 9.50 -16.79 -3.59
N ASP A 23 8.23 -17.25 -3.52
CA ASP A 23 7.80 -18.33 -2.65
C ASP A 23 7.97 -18.00 -1.15
N VAL A 24 7.57 -16.79 -0.75
CA VAL A 24 7.66 -16.32 0.65
C VAL A 24 6.33 -16.49 1.36
N LEU A 25 6.37 -17.05 2.56
CA LEU A 25 5.24 -17.14 3.48
C LEU A 25 5.55 -16.38 4.77
N VAL A 26 4.78 -15.34 5.06
CA VAL A 26 4.76 -14.64 6.36
C VAL A 26 3.48 -15.03 7.08
N LYS A 27 3.60 -15.75 8.19
CA LYS A 27 2.46 -16.30 8.90
C LYS A 27 2.58 -16.20 10.41
N ASN A 28 1.43 -15.97 11.08
CA ASN A 28 1.34 -15.93 12.55
C ASN A 28 2.31 -14.91 13.17
N CYS A 29 2.49 -13.77 12.54
CA CYS A 29 3.39 -12.72 13.01
C CYS A 29 2.61 -11.57 13.65
N TYR A 30 3.20 -10.97 14.69
CA TYR A 30 2.80 -9.67 15.19
C TYR A 30 3.85 -8.63 14.83
N MET A 31 3.42 -7.51 14.23
CA MET A 31 4.30 -6.43 13.78
C MET A 31 3.74 -5.08 14.25
N ALA A 32 4.59 -4.28 14.91
CA ALA A 32 4.29 -2.90 15.27
C ALA A 32 5.58 -2.09 15.15
N VAL A 33 5.68 -1.25 14.14
CA VAL A 33 6.93 -0.64 13.69
C VAL A 33 6.74 0.80 13.25
N ASN A 34 7.83 1.56 13.17
CA ASN A 34 7.84 2.98 12.79
C ASN A 34 7.86 3.23 11.27
N ASP A 35 7.69 2.20 10.48
CA ASP A 35 7.51 2.30 9.04
C ASP A 35 6.61 1.16 8.55
N ASP A 36 6.82 0.58 7.39
CA ASP A 36 5.94 -0.40 6.80
C ASP A 36 6.01 -1.76 7.54
N ALA A 37 4.87 -2.41 7.75
CA ALA A 37 4.84 -3.76 8.32
C ALA A 37 5.42 -4.78 7.34
N VAL A 38 4.98 -4.74 6.08
CA VAL A 38 5.57 -5.50 4.99
C VAL A 38 5.72 -4.60 3.78
N ALA A 39 6.94 -4.45 3.29
CA ALA A 39 7.24 -3.74 2.07
C ALA A 39 7.82 -4.66 1.00
N LEU A 40 7.28 -4.59 -0.21
CA LEU A 40 7.80 -5.28 -1.38
C LEU A 40 8.77 -4.34 -2.10
N LYS A 41 10.03 -4.77 -2.21
CA LYS A 41 11.14 -4.01 -2.81
C LYS A 41 11.64 -4.74 -4.07
N GLY A 42 12.66 -4.27 -4.74
CA GLY A 42 13.24 -4.93 -5.92
C GLY A 42 13.65 -3.95 -7.02
N GLY A 43 14.40 -2.95 -6.64
CA GLY A 43 15.02 -2.02 -7.58
C GLY A 43 14.31 -0.68 -7.74
N LYS A 44 15.12 0.32 -8.09
CA LYS A 44 14.70 1.71 -8.20
C LYS A 44 15.49 2.45 -9.28
N GLY A 45 14.84 3.47 -9.79
CA GLY A 45 15.44 4.42 -10.72
C GLY A 45 15.15 4.11 -12.18
N PRO A 46 15.59 5.01 -13.06
CA PRO A 46 15.12 5.03 -14.44
C PRO A 46 15.50 3.80 -15.28
N TRP A 47 16.50 3.04 -14.88
CA TRP A 47 16.98 1.86 -15.58
C TRP A 47 16.75 0.57 -14.80
N ALA A 48 15.89 0.62 -13.78
CA ALA A 48 15.65 -0.51 -12.90
C ALA A 48 15.03 -1.72 -13.61
N ASP A 49 14.22 -1.48 -14.63
CA ASP A 49 13.60 -2.50 -15.48
C ASP A 49 14.59 -3.29 -16.37
N THR A 50 15.79 -2.77 -16.56
CA THR A 50 16.83 -3.38 -17.36
C THR A 50 17.99 -3.97 -16.55
N ALA A 51 17.98 -3.73 -15.25
CA ALA A 51 19.03 -4.21 -14.35
C ALA A 51 18.78 -5.69 -13.98
N PRO A 52 19.69 -6.61 -14.32
CA PRO A 52 19.46 -8.04 -14.15
C PRO A 52 19.37 -8.50 -12.69
N GLU A 53 19.85 -7.69 -11.76
CA GLU A 53 19.76 -7.91 -10.32
C GLU A 53 18.38 -7.60 -9.75
N ASN A 54 17.57 -6.83 -10.45
CA ASN A 54 16.21 -6.50 -10.04
C ASN A 54 15.26 -7.60 -10.50
N GLY A 55 14.94 -8.51 -9.58
CA GLY A 55 13.98 -9.57 -9.83
C GLY A 55 12.56 -9.20 -9.39
N PRO A 56 11.57 -9.99 -9.80
CA PRO A 56 10.21 -9.84 -9.30
C PRO A 56 10.08 -10.34 -7.85
N ASN A 57 9.10 -9.79 -7.14
CA ASN A 57 8.49 -10.47 -6.01
C ASN A 57 7.34 -11.32 -6.52
N GLU A 58 7.40 -12.62 -6.32
CA GLU A 58 6.38 -13.53 -6.82
C GLU A 58 5.93 -14.56 -5.79
N ARG A 59 4.63 -14.87 -5.80
CA ARG A 59 4.06 -15.90 -4.94
C ARG A 59 4.36 -15.64 -3.47
N ILE A 60 3.98 -14.43 -3.02
CA ILE A 60 4.14 -13.99 -1.64
C ILE A 60 2.80 -14.15 -0.93
N ILE A 61 2.81 -14.79 0.22
CA ILE A 61 1.63 -14.97 1.06
C ILE A 61 1.86 -14.37 2.43
N LEU A 62 0.99 -13.45 2.83
CA LEU A 62 0.91 -12.88 4.17
C LEU A 62 -0.39 -13.36 4.80
N GLU A 63 -0.32 -14.19 5.85
CA GLU A 63 -1.55 -14.74 6.42
C GLU A 63 -1.53 -14.88 7.94
N ASP A 64 -2.73 -14.80 8.53
CA ASP A 64 -2.94 -15.03 9.95
C ASP A 64 -2.04 -14.14 10.83
N CYS A 65 -1.81 -12.89 10.43
CA CYS A 65 -0.97 -11.93 11.15
C CYS A 65 -1.80 -10.86 11.86
N GLU A 66 -1.18 -10.20 12.83
CA GLU A 66 -1.73 -9.04 13.52
C GLU A 66 -0.74 -7.89 13.42
N TYR A 67 -1.23 -6.74 12.96
CA TYR A 67 -0.45 -5.53 12.86
C TYR A 67 -0.88 -4.55 13.96
N GLY A 68 0.07 -4.09 14.74
CA GLY A 68 -0.07 -2.94 15.61
C GLY A 68 0.01 -1.66 14.78
N PHE A 69 0.79 -0.68 15.25
CA PHE A 69 1.04 0.52 14.44
C PHE A 69 2.02 0.22 13.30
N CYS A 70 1.76 0.80 12.10
CA CYS A 70 2.70 0.81 10.97
C CYS A 70 2.32 1.94 9.99
N HIS A 71 3.26 2.35 9.12
CA HIS A 71 2.95 3.32 8.07
C HIS A 71 2.20 2.68 6.91
N GLY A 72 2.62 1.51 6.45
CA GLY A 72 1.92 0.70 5.47
C GLY A 72 1.74 -0.73 5.96
N CYS A 73 0.53 -1.27 5.88
CA CYS A 73 0.31 -2.68 6.25
C CYS A 73 0.87 -3.61 5.17
N LEU A 74 0.57 -3.31 3.92
CA LEU A 74 1.22 -3.89 2.75
C LEU A 74 1.56 -2.77 1.78
N THR A 75 2.85 -2.55 1.58
CA THR A 75 3.40 -1.49 0.75
C THR A 75 4.11 -2.08 -0.46
N PHE A 76 3.76 -1.61 -1.65
CA PHE A 76 4.48 -1.88 -2.88
C PHE A 76 5.43 -0.71 -3.15
N GLY A 77 6.71 -0.96 -2.97
CA GLY A 77 7.74 0.05 -3.21
C GLY A 77 8.17 0.85 -1.96
N SER A 78 8.66 2.08 -2.19
CA SER A 78 8.78 2.78 -3.48
C SER A 78 9.79 2.15 -4.44
N GLU A 79 10.79 1.42 -3.95
CA GLU A 79 11.84 0.74 -4.71
C GLU A 79 11.38 -0.68 -5.09
N ASN A 80 10.48 -0.79 -6.06
CA ASN A 80 9.95 -2.09 -6.51
C ASN A 80 9.60 -2.02 -7.99
N VAL A 81 10.23 -2.85 -8.79
CA VAL A 81 10.00 -2.89 -10.24
C VAL A 81 8.83 -3.82 -10.59
N HIS A 82 8.76 -4.99 -9.96
CA HIS A 82 7.72 -5.95 -10.30
C HIS A 82 7.28 -6.78 -9.09
N SER A 83 5.98 -6.87 -8.90
CA SER A 83 5.36 -7.78 -7.92
C SER A 83 4.13 -8.45 -8.51
N SER A 84 4.04 -9.77 -8.41
CA SER A 84 2.91 -10.54 -8.91
C SER A 84 2.54 -11.73 -8.03
N ASN A 85 1.27 -12.14 -8.09
CA ASN A 85 0.74 -13.25 -7.29
C ASN A 85 0.95 -13.03 -5.78
N ILE A 86 0.48 -11.88 -5.30
CA ILE A 86 0.59 -11.47 -3.89
C ILE A 86 -0.74 -11.73 -3.19
N ILE A 87 -0.72 -12.45 -2.09
CA ILE A 87 -1.91 -12.75 -1.28
C ILE A 87 -1.70 -12.21 0.13
N MET A 88 -2.64 -11.39 0.60
CA MET A 88 -2.72 -10.95 1.99
C MET A 88 -4.08 -11.36 2.55
N ARG A 89 -4.11 -12.19 3.59
CA ARG A 89 -5.38 -12.70 4.11
C ARG A 89 -5.40 -12.93 5.62
N ASN A 90 -6.61 -12.86 6.19
CA ASN A 90 -6.84 -13.09 7.62
C ASN A 90 -5.96 -12.18 8.50
N ILE A 91 -5.91 -10.90 8.19
CA ILE A 91 -5.08 -9.93 8.92
C ILE A 91 -5.96 -9.06 9.83
N LYS A 92 -5.47 -8.81 11.04
CA LYS A 92 -6.03 -7.81 11.94
C LYS A 92 -5.10 -6.60 12.01
N VAL A 93 -5.65 -5.41 11.82
CA VAL A 93 -4.91 -4.16 11.88
C VAL A 93 -5.41 -3.34 13.05
N SER A 94 -4.59 -3.12 14.06
CA SER A 94 -4.97 -2.30 15.21
C SER A 94 -5.03 -0.83 14.82
N THR A 95 -4.00 -0.35 14.09
CA THR A 95 -3.93 1.00 13.56
C THR A 95 -2.81 1.11 12.52
N GLY A 96 -2.89 2.10 11.64
CA GLY A 96 -1.87 2.36 10.63
C GLY A 96 -2.17 3.63 9.82
N TYR A 97 -1.24 4.04 8.94
CA TYR A 97 -1.54 5.12 8.01
C TYR A 97 -2.16 4.60 6.72
N ASN A 98 -1.56 3.59 6.10
CA ASN A 98 -2.05 3.05 4.84
C ASN A 98 -2.25 1.54 4.99
N PHE A 99 -3.44 1.06 4.66
CA PHE A 99 -3.69 -0.37 4.68
C PHE A 99 -3.07 -1.04 3.45
N LEU A 100 -3.51 -0.71 2.24
CA LEU A 100 -2.86 -1.12 1.01
C LEU A 100 -2.27 0.11 0.31
N TRP A 101 -0.96 0.12 0.14
CA TRP A 101 -0.23 1.26 -0.40
C TRP A 101 0.61 0.89 -1.61
N LEU A 102 0.26 1.44 -2.77
CA LEU A 102 1.03 1.29 -4.00
C LEU A 102 1.74 2.61 -4.29
N LYS A 103 3.05 2.64 -4.06
CA LYS A 103 3.92 3.80 -4.29
C LYS A 103 4.40 3.77 -5.74
N LEU A 104 3.79 4.56 -6.60
CA LEU A 104 4.15 4.62 -8.02
C LEU A 104 5.10 5.78 -8.30
N ARG A 105 6.31 5.45 -8.74
CA ARG A 105 7.37 6.43 -8.98
C ARG A 105 7.38 6.86 -10.46
N PRO A 106 7.46 8.18 -10.73
CA PRO A 106 7.58 8.66 -12.11
C PRO A 106 8.96 8.41 -12.72
N ASP A 107 9.97 8.03 -11.92
CA ASP A 107 11.34 7.74 -12.36
C ASP A 107 11.70 6.24 -12.35
N THR A 108 10.74 5.36 -12.13
CA THR A 108 10.98 3.92 -12.03
C THR A 108 9.86 3.17 -12.74
N PRO A 109 10.13 2.40 -13.78
CA PRO A 109 9.13 1.53 -14.39
C PRO A 109 8.67 0.46 -13.41
N GLN A 110 7.37 0.37 -13.15
CA GLN A 110 6.81 -0.52 -12.14
C GLN A 110 5.64 -1.33 -12.69
N CYS A 111 5.52 -2.59 -12.24
CA CYS A 111 4.41 -3.47 -12.59
C CYS A 111 3.94 -4.25 -11.36
N TYR A 112 2.69 -4.02 -10.95
CA TYR A 112 2.06 -4.72 -9.83
C TYR A 112 0.81 -5.40 -10.31
N GLU A 113 0.75 -6.74 -10.21
CA GLU A 113 -0.35 -7.48 -10.79
C GLU A 113 -0.72 -8.75 -10.00
N HIS A 114 -1.96 -9.21 -10.16
CA HIS A 114 -2.48 -10.40 -9.50
C HIS A 114 -2.38 -10.32 -7.97
N VAL A 115 -2.98 -9.29 -7.39
CA VAL A 115 -2.97 -9.05 -5.95
C VAL A 115 -4.33 -9.40 -5.37
N LEU A 116 -4.35 -10.27 -4.35
CA LEU A 116 -5.53 -10.61 -3.59
C LEU A 116 -5.37 -10.19 -2.14
N VAL A 117 -6.30 -9.35 -1.66
CA VAL A 117 -6.42 -8.96 -0.25
C VAL A 117 -7.77 -9.42 0.24
N GLU A 118 -7.81 -10.31 1.26
CA GLU A 118 -9.09 -10.87 1.72
C GLU A 118 -9.16 -11.09 3.23
N ASN A 119 -10.38 -10.99 3.77
CA ASN A 119 -10.67 -11.25 5.19
C ASN A 119 -9.85 -10.37 6.13
N ILE A 120 -9.94 -9.06 5.96
CA ILE A 120 -9.19 -8.10 6.75
C ILE A 120 -10.12 -7.37 7.72
N THR A 121 -9.66 -7.17 8.94
CA THR A 121 -10.38 -6.34 9.92
C THR A 121 -9.44 -5.33 10.54
N GLY A 122 -9.95 -4.13 10.84
CA GLY A 122 -9.15 -3.14 11.56
C GLY A 122 -9.34 -1.71 11.10
N ARG A 123 -8.28 -0.92 11.23
CA ARG A 123 -8.32 0.51 10.90
C ARG A 123 -6.97 1.05 10.43
N ALA A 124 -7.03 2.04 9.53
CA ALA A 124 -5.89 2.84 9.10
C ALA A 124 -6.39 4.17 8.53
N ALA A 125 -5.55 5.19 8.43
CA ALA A 125 -5.98 6.47 7.86
C ALA A 125 -6.46 6.32 6.40
N ASN A 126 -5.77 5.54 5.57
CA ASN A 126 -6.20 5.24 4.21
C ASN A 126 -6.42 3.73 4.04
N PHE A 127 -7.57 3.35 3.43
CA PHE A 127 -7.84 1.94 3.11
C PHE A 127 -7.10 1.52 1.83
N LEU A 128 -7.34 2.18 0.70
CA LEU A 128 -6.56 2.02 -0.52
C LEU A 128 -5.88 3.33 -0.86
N ASN A 129 -4.55 3.30 -0.96
CA ASN A 129 -3.74 4.47 -1.26
C ASN A 129 -2.85 4.23 -2.49
N ILE A 130 -3.12 4.95 -3.58
CA ILE A 130 -2.34 4.91 -4.83
C ILE A 130 -2.11 6.36 -5.27
N ASN A 131 -0.88 6.82 -5.11
CA ASN A 131 -0.50 8.19 -5.42
C ASN A 131 0.90 8.22 -6.05
N PRO A 132 1.19 9.20 -6.90
CA PRO A 132 2.54 9.43 -7.37
C PRO A 132 3.51 9.62 -6.20
N TRP A 133 4.64 8.92 -6.25
CA TRP A 133 5.68 8.97 -5.22
C TRP A 133 6.97 9.54 -5.79
N ALA A 134 7.20 10.83 -5.59
CA ALA A 134 8.31 11.55 -6.21
C ALA A 134 9.50 11.82 -5.24
N GLN A 135 9.52 11.20 -4.08
CA GLN A 135 10.63 11.35 -3.14
C GLN A 135 11.95 10.90 -3.78
N PHE A 136 12.96 11.75 -3.76
CA PHE A 136 14.26 11.50 -4.40
C PHE A 136 14.16 11.21 -5.91
N TYR A 137 13.25 11.89 -6.61
CA TYR A 137 13.11 11.77 -8.06
C TYR A 137 14.43 12.09 -8.78
N ASP A 138 14.86 11.19 -9.66
CA ASP A 138 16.02 11.41 -10.53
C ASP A 138 15.90 10.57 -11.82
N ALA A 139 15.53 11.20 -12.91
CA ALA A 139 15.42 10.55 -14.21
C ALA A 139 16.77 10.14 -14.82
N LYS A 140 17.90 10.63 -14.30
CA LYS A 140 19.26 10.37 -14.83
C LYS A 140 19.35 10.48 -16.37
N GLY A 141 18.59 11.42 -16.93
CA GLY A 141 18.57 11.68 -18.37
C GLY A 141 17.71 10.72 -19.21
N ARG A 142 17.03 9.74 -18.62
CA ARG A 142 16.03 8.92 -19.34
C ARG A 142 14.78 9.76 -19.63
N THR A 143 14.22 9.63 -20.82
CA THR A 143 13.03 10.37 -21.28
C THR A 143 11.93 9.44 -21.81
N ASP A 144 12.22 8.15 -21.97
CA ASP A 144 11.36 7.13 -22.55
C ASP A 144 10.94 6.09 -21.49
N PHE A 145 10.38 6.56 -20.38
CA PHE A 145 9.89 5.65 -19.34
C PHE A 145 8.71 4.82 -19.85
N PRO A 146 8.73 3.50 -19.66
CA PRO A 146 7.51 2.73 -19.76
C PRO A 146 6.48 3.21 -18.76
N ILE A 147 5.21 3.24 -19.14
CA ILE A 147 4.11 3.53 -18.23
C ILE A 147 4.02 2.40 -17.21
N SER A 148 4.07 2.75 -15.93
CA SER A 148 3.89 1.78 -14.84
C SER A 148 2.47 1.21 -14.84
N ARG A 149 2.29 0.00 -14.33
CA ARG A 149 1.01 -0.68 -14.39
C ARG A 149 0.63 -1.31 -13.06
N CYS A 150 -0.62 -1.12 -12.65
CA CYS A 150 -1.24 -1.92 -11.60
C CYS A 150 -2.48 -2.59 -12.18
N ASP A 151 -2.52 -3.91 -12.17
CA ASP A 151 -3.54 -4.68 -12.85
C ASP A 151 -4.01 -5.88 -12.02
N ASP A 152 -5.29 -6.23 -12.12
CA ASP A 152 -5.90 -7.37 -11.44
C ASP A 152 -5.67 -7.36 -9.92
N ILE A 153 -6.22 -6.33 -9.27
CA ILE A 153 -6.17 -6.17 -7.80
C ILE A 153 -7.56 -6.41 -7.23
N THR A 154 -7.71 -7.44 -6.42
CA THR A 154 -8.96 -7.78 -5.74
C THR A 154 -8.84 -7.54 -4.23
N ILE A 155 -9.78 -6.78 -3.66
CA ILE A 155 -9.93 -6.58 -2.22
C ILE A 155 -11.33 -7.04 -1.84
N ARG A 156 -11.43 -8.03 -0.93
CA ARG A 156 -12.72 -8.60 -0.55
C ARG A 156 -12.83 -9.04 0.90
N GLY A 157 -14.07 -9.15 1.38
CA GLY A 157 -14.36 -9.68 2.72
C GLY A 157 -13.75 -8.83 3.84
N CYS A 158 -13.73 -7.50 3.70
CA CYS A 158 -13.07 -6.62 4.66
C CYS A 158 -14.09 -5.84 5.51
N ALA A 159 -13.85 -5.78 6.82
CA ALA A 159 -14.54 -4.88 7.75
C ALA A 159 -13.53 -3.87 8.32
N PHE A 160 -13.61 -2.61 7.87
CA PHE A 160 -12.54 -1.65 8.09
C PHE A 160 -13.02 -0.24 8.44
N GLU A 161 -12.23 0.46 9.26
CA GLU A 161 -12.46 1.87 9.59
C GLU A 161 -11.30 2.72 9.07
N CYS A 162 -11.59 3.86 8.41
CA CYS A 162 -10.54 4.70 7.83
C CYS A 162 -10.97 6.18 7.74
N ASP A 163 -10.01 7.09 7.63
CA ASP A 163 -10.33 8.45 7.24
C ASP A 163 -10.71 8.49 5.76
N THR A 164 -9.89 7.92 4.90
CA THR A 164 -10.14 7.90 3.46
C THR A 164 -10.28 6.47 2.94
N TYR A 165 -11.45 6.19 2.35
CA TYR A 165 -11.73 4.89 1.74
C TYR A 165 -10.92 4.65 0.47
N PHE A 166 -10.94 5.62 -0.45
CA PHE A 166 -10.36 5.47 -1.78
C PHE A 166 -9.49 6.66 -2.11
N ASN A 167 -8.21 6.62 -1.71
CA ASN A 167 -7.23 7.65 -2.00
C ASN A 167 -6.42 7.25 -3.24
N VAL A 168 -7.11 7.18 -4.39
CA VAL A 168 -6.52 6.78 -5.66
C VAL A 168 -6.52 7.96 -6.61
N LYS A 169 -5.35 8.31 -7.13
CA LYS A 169 -5.19 9.38 -8.11
C LYS A 169 -4.86 8.79 -9.48
N ALA A 170 -5.53 9.28 -10.50
CA ALA A 170 -5.15 9.01 -11.87
C ALA A 170 -3.89 9.81 -12.24
N ASP A 171 -3.00 9.19 -13.00
CA ASP A 171 -1.81 9.84 -13.59
C ASP A 171 -1.42 9.11 -14.87
N GLU A 172 -2.18 9.36 -15.93
CA GLU A 172 -2.06 8.65 -17.21
C GLU A 172 -0.70 8.86 -17.90
N GLU A 173 0.08 9.85 -17.48
CA GLU A 173 1.42 10.09 -18.01
C GLU A 173 2.44 9.10 -17.40
N HIS A 174 2.21 8.60 -16.19
CA HIS A 174 3.18 7.79 -15.47
C HIS A 174 2.71 6.36 -15.18
N TYR A 175 1.41 6.15 -14.98
CA TYR A 175 0.89 4.82 -14.68
C TYR A 175 -0.53 4.58 -15.18
N HIS A 176 -0.86 3.32 -15.34
CA HIS A 176 -2.18 2.83 -15.70
C HIS A 176 -2.70 1.86 -14.63
N LEU A 177 -3.93 2.10 -14.17
CA LEU A 177 -4.61 1.27 -13.18
C LEU A 177 -5.80 0.58 -13.86
N SER A 178 -5.87 -0.77 -13.78
CA SER A 178 -6.91 -1.53 -14.46
C SER A 178 -7.36 -2.78 -13.70
N ASN A 179 -8.61 -3.18 -13.95
CA ASN A 179 -9.18 -4.44 -13.49
C ASN A 179 -9.16 -4.59 -11.95
N PHE A 180 -9.58 -3.55 -11.23
CA PHE A 180 -9.72 -3.65 -9.78
C PHE A 180 -11.10 -4.16 -9.40
N LYS A 181 -11.16 -4.99 -8.34
CA LYS A 181 -12.39 -5.51 -7.76
C LYS A 181 -12.45 -5.20 -6.27
N LEU A 182 -13.54 -4.56 -5.86
CA LEU A 182 -13.87 -4.27 -4.47
C LEU A 182 -15.16 -5.03 -4.14
N GLU A 183 -15.05 -6.09 -3.34
CA GLU A 183 -16.15 -7.03 -3.12
C GLU A 183 -16.39 -7.29 -1.63
N ASP A 184 -17.66 -7.35 -1.19
CA ASP A 184 -18.02 -7.69 0.19
C ASP A 184 -17.23 -6.85 1.21
N LEU A 185 -17.38 -5.54 1.15
CA LEU A 185 -16.70 -4.60 2.05
C LEU A 185 -17.69 -3.91 2.99
N ASP A 186 -17.42 -3.91 4.29
CA ASP A 186 -18.11 -3.08 5.29
C ASP A 186 -17.14 -2.00 5.81
N ILE A 187 -17.23 -0.82 5.23
CA ILE A 187 -16.29 0.28 5.47
C ILE A 187 -16.96 1.39 6.28
N LYS A 188 -16.30 1.87 7.32
CA LYS A 188 -16.65 3.13 8.00
C LYS A 188 -15.57 4.15 7.65
N ALA A 189 -15.96 5.27 7.03
CA ALA A 189 -14.99 6.26 6.56
C ALA A 189 -15.46 7.70 6.79
N VAL A 190 -14.50 8.61 6.97
CA VAL A 190 -14.76 10.05 7.01
C VAL A 190 -14.95 10.57 5.58
N PHE A 191 -14.03 10.25 4.67
CA PHE A 191 -14.10 10.57 3.26
C PHE A 191 -14.48 9.31 2.48
N THR A 192 -15.70 9.34 1.93
CA THR A 192 -16.33 8.18 1.30
C THR A 192 -16.28 8.22 -0.23
N ASP A 193 -15.67 9.26 -0.80
CA ASP A 193 -15.60 9.45 -2.23
C ASP A 193 -14.77 8.34 -2.90
N CYS A 194 -15.21 7.94 -4.08
CA CYS A 194 -14.54 6.97 -4.91
C CYS A 194 -14.56 7.47 -6.35
N ASP A 195 -13.44 7.98 -6.82
CA ASP A 195 -13.29 8.35 -8.23
C ASP A 195 -13.12 7.08 -9.07
N ARG A 196 -14.24 6.62 -9.63
CA ARG A 196 -14.27 5.42 -10.45
C ARG A 196 -13.54 5.58 -11.78
N THR A 197 -13.25 6.80 -12.19
CA THR A 197 -12.53 7.06 -13.44
C THR A 197 -11.02 6.89 -13.31
N ALA A 198 -10.51 6.86 -12.08
CA ALA A 198 -9.10 6.65 -11.82
C ALA A 198 -8.60 5.22 -12.15
N VAL A 199 -9.53 4.26 -12.32
CA VAL A 199 -9.21 2.86 -12.59
C VAL A 199 -10.05 2.35 -13.74
N GLU A 200 -9.43 1.86 -14.80
CA GLU A 200 -10.14 1.19 -15.89
C GLU A 200 -10.71 -0.16 -15.43
N ASN A 201 -11.97 -0.44 -15.75
CA ASN A 201 -12.67 -1.65 -15.32
C ASN A 201 -12.70 -1.84 -13.79
N LEU A 202 -13.07 -0.79 -13.04
CA LEU A 202 -13.32 -0.90 -11.60
C LEU A 202 -14.67 -1.57 -11.36
N GLU A 203 -14.66 -2.78 -10.79
CA GLU A 203 -15.83 -3.51 -10.34
C GLU A 203 -16.05 -3.27 -8.83
N ILE A 204 -17.28 -2.91 -8.43
CA ILE A 204 -17.66 -2.73 -7.02
C ILE A 204 -18.95 -3.51 -6.79
N SER A 205 -18.92 -4.51 -5.92
CA SER A 205 -20.07 -5.34 -5.56
C SER A 205 -20.14 -5.59 -4.05
N ASP A 206 -21.36 -5.56 -3.51
CA ASP A 206 -21.63 -5.80 -2.08
C ASP A 206 -20.78 -4.91 -1.14
N VAL A 207 -20.58 -3.66 -1.53
CA VAL A 207 -19.81 -2.67 -0.74
C VAL A 207 -20.75 -1.76 0.02
N ARG A 208 -20.67 -1.79 1.33
CA ARG A 208 -21.34 -0.89 2.25
C ARG A 208 -20.36 0.11 2.82
N ILE A 209 -20.63 1.40 2.64
CA ILE A 209 -19.85 2.48 3.21
C ILE A 209 -20.71 3.30 4.17
N VAL A 210 -20.28 3.43 5.41
CA VAL A 210 -20.93 4.24 6.44
C VAL A 210 -20.06 5.46 6.72
N LYS A 211 -20.59 6.64 6.41
CA LYS A 211 -19.91 7.91 6.70
C LYS A 211 -19.80 8.15 8.19
N LYS A 212 -18.63 8.56 8.65
CA LYS A 212 -18.34 8.98 10.01
C LYS A 212 -17.85 10.42 10.03
N ASP A 213 -18.01 11.09 11.16
CA ASP A 213 -17.43 12.41 11.37
C ASP A 213 -15.93 12.32 11.71
N THR A 214 -15.58 11.28 12.47
CA THR A 214 -14.18 10.97 12.86
C THR A 214 -14.01 9.47 12.99
N ILE A 215 -12.78 9.00 12.87
CA ILE A 215 -12.35 7.67 13.29
C ILE A 215 -11.53 7.78 14.56
N ASP A 216 -11.77 6.89 15.50
CA ASP A 216 -11.05 6.85 16.76
C ASP A 216 -9.78 6.00 16.59
N TYR A 217 -8.63 6.67 16.57
CA TYR A 217 -7.33 6.00 16.53
C TYR A 217 -6.69 6.00 17.92
N PRO A 218 -5.95 4.96 18.30
CA PRO A 218 -5.08 5.01 19.46
C PRO A 218 -4.13 6.22 19.40
N ASP A 219 -3.81 6.82 20.54
CA ASP A 219 -3.03 8.07 20.67
C ASP A 219 -1.72 8.12 19.85
N SER A 220 -1.16 6.98 19.51
CA SER A 220 0.06 6.86 18.72
C SER A 220 -0.06 7.33 17.25
N VAL A 221 -1.27 7.50 16.72
CA VAL A 221 -1.48 7.97 15.32
C VAL A 221 -1.60 9.49 15.24
N THR A 222 -2.16 10.11 16.26
CA THR A 222 -2.43 11.55 16.25
C THR A 222 -1.18 12.44 16.29
N THR A 223 -0.04 11.91 16.72
CA THR A 223 1.22 12.67 16.81
C THR A 223 2.00 12.76 15.49
N MET A 224 1.73 11.88 14.52
CA MET A 224 2.48 11.85 13.26
C MET A 224 1.81 12.64 12.11
N ASP A 225 0.51 12.92 12.18
CA ASP A 225 -0.20 13.70 11.15
C ASP A 225 0.33 15.13 11.00
N ALA A 226 0.89 15.71 12.07
CA ALA A 226 1.44 17.06 12.04
C ALA A 226 2.79 17.15 11.30
N GLU A 227 3.57 16.08 11.25
CA GLU A 227 4.90 16.08 10.61
C GLU A 227 4.84 15.65 9.14
N ASN A 228 3.94 14.74 8.77
CA ASN A 228 3.77 14.32 7.37
C ASN A 228 2.97 15.30 6.50
N SER A 229 2.26 16.25 7.07
CA SER A 229 1.62 17.35 6.33
C SER A 229 2.62 18.36 5.73
N VAL A 230 3.91 18.23 6.04
CA VAL A 230 5.00 19.14 5.56
C VAL A 230 5.74 18.60 4.34
N ILE A 231 5.50 17.36 3.89
CA ILE A 231 6.18 16.76 2.72
C ILE A 231 5.43 17.08 1.40
N GLY A 232 4.66 18.15 1.38
CA GLY A 232 3.96 18.66 0.19
C GLY A 232 4.39 20.09 -0.18
N LYS A 233 5.69 20.37 -0.20
CA LYS A 233 6.21 21.62 -0.82
C LYS A 233 7.45 21.35 -1.65
#